data_66e215cea85631e20f2e8570e89e0329
#
_entry.id   66e215cea85631e20f2e8570e89e0329
#
_cell.length_a   1.000
_cell.length_b   1.000
_cell.length_c   1.000
_cell.angle_alpha   90.00
_cell.angle_beta   90.00
_cell.angle_gamma   90.00
#
_symmetry.space_group_name_H-M   'P 1'
#
loop_
_entity.id
_entity.type
_entity.pdbx_description
1 polymer ?
#
loop_
_entity_poly.entity_id
_entity_poly.type
_entity_poly.pdbx_seq_one_letter_code
_entity_poly.pdbx_strand_id
1 'polypeptide(L)'
;MDSLQNTIIAKQQEIMQKGLSEEELREAWQDFQTNTIMPEFNRVMSENFDRNKDNAVGAWAIANWNLEPAQFDSVLNLAGETLKANPLIKMMIQQQEILKKTAEGAMFTDFTIEQPDGSKVSLSDYVGKGKYVLVAFWASWCGPCRAEIPNIKELYDKYHSKGLDVLGVAVWDKVEDTQKAIKELGIVWPQIINAQQIPTELYGIQGIPHIILFAPDGTIVARDLREEAMKEKVAEVMKK
;
A
#
# COMPACT_ATOMS: atom_id res chain seq x y z
N MET A 1 22.13 -7.22 -20.47
CA MET A 1 20.97 -8.08 -20.14
C MET A 1 21.31 -9.55 -20.26
N ASP A 2 22.09 -9.98 -21.24
CA ASP A 2 22.46 -11.37 -21.46
C ASP A 2 23.19 -12.03 -20.27
N SER A 3 24.05 -11.27 -19.54
CA SER A 3 24.80 -11.81 -18.40
C SER A 3 23.88 -12.13 -17.20
N LEU A 4 22.91 -11.28 -16.89
CA LEU A 4 21.97 -11.51 -15.78
C LEU A 4 21.03 -12.67 -16.10
N GLN A 5 20.54 -12.76 -17.34
CA GLN A 5 19.70 -13.87 -17.78
C GLN A 5 20.42 -15.21 -17.67
N ASN A 6 21.69 -15.27 -18.10
CA ASN A 6 22.52 -16.46 -17.98
C ASN A 6 22.78 -16.84 -16.51
N THR A 7 22.99 -15.85 -15.65
CA THR A 7 23.15 -16.06 -14.19
C THR A 7 21.88 -16.63 -13.56
N ILE A 8 20.71 -16.14 -13.95
CA ILE A 8 19.41 -16.63 -13.48
C ILE A 8 19.20 -18.09 -13.91
N ILE A 9 19.45 -18.40 -15.18
CA ILE A 9 19.29 -19.76 -15.74
C ILE A 9 20.24 -20.74 -15.03
N ALA A 10 21.52 -20.37 -14.86
CA ALA A 10 22.50 -21.20 -14.18
C ALA A 10 22.09 -21.49 -12.72
N LYS A 11 21.60 -20.47 -12.01
CA LYS A 11 21.14 -20.65 -10.62
C LYS A 11 19.88 -21.50 -10.53
N GLN A 12 18.94 -21.33 -11.46
CA GLN A 12 17.76 -22.19 -11.55
C GLN A 12 18.14 -23.66 -11.72
N GLN A 13 19.08 -23.95 -12.61
CA GLN A 13 19.58 -25.31 -12.83
C GLN A 13 20.28 -25.87 -11.59
N GLU A 14 21.14 -25.08 -10.94
CA GLU A 14 21.81 -25.47 -9.69
C GLU A 14 20.80 -25.83 -8.59
N ILE A 15 19.79 -24.99 -8.37
CA ILE A 15 18.74 -25.18 -7.36
C ILE A 15 17.95 -26.47 -7.66
N MET A 16 17.54 -26.67 -8.91
CA MET A 16 16.77 -27.86 -9.32
C MET A 16 17.55 -29.17 -9.15
N GLN A 17 18.88 -29.13 -9.28
CA GLN A 17 19.74 -30.32 -9.13
C GLN A 17 19.99 -30.74 -7.66
N LYS A 18 19.74 -29.81 -6.69
CA LYS A 18 20.04 -30.08 -5.28
C LYS A 18 18.98 -30.92 -4.55
N GLY A 19 17.83 -31.18 -5.16
CA GLY A 19 16.78 -31.99 -4.54
C GLY A 19 16.24 -31.41 -3.21
N LEU A 20 16.19 -30.08 -3.10
CA LEU A 20 15.78 -29.36 -1.91
C LEU A 20 14.29 -29.55 -1.62
N SER A 21 13.91 -29.47 -0.35
CA SER A 21 12.50 -29.33 0.05
C SER A 21 11.91 -28.00 -0.46
N GLU A 22 10.58 -27.88 -0.47
CA GLU A 22 9.89 -26.65 -0.91
C GLU A 22 10.31 -25.41 -0.10
N GLU A 23 10.57 -25.56 1.19
CA GLU A 23 11.02 -24.51 2.08
C GLU A 23 12.44 -24.06 1.76
N GLU A 24 13.38 -25.00 1.66
CA GLU A 24 14.76 -24.73 1.27
C GLU A 24 14.87 -24.12 -0.15
N LEU A 25 13.99 -24.53 -1.05
CA LEU A 25 13.89 -24.00 -2.41
C LEU A 25 13.47 -22.52 -2.38
N ARG A 26 12.46 -22.19 -1.57
CA ARG A 26 11.99 -20.82 -1.39
C ARG A 26 13.07 -19.94 -0.77
N GLU A 27 13.73 -20.40 0.28
CA GLU A 27 14.83 -19.68 0.93
C GLU A 27 16.00 -19.43 -0.02
N ALA A 28 16.45 -20.46 -0.73
CA ALA A 28 17.55 -20.36 -1.69
C ALA A 28 17.22 -19.38 -2.84
N TRP A 29 15.95 -19.37 -3.27
CA TRP A 29 15.51 -18.46 -4.32
C TRP A 29 15.39 -17.01 -3.81
N GLN A 30 14.88 -16.83 -2.60
CA GLN A 30 14.79 -15.51 -1.95
C GLN A 30 16.17 -14.92 -1.70
N ASP A 31 17.12 -15.72 -1.20
CA ASP A 31 18.51 -15.30 -1.02
C ASP A 31 19.14 -14.86 -2.35
N PHE A 32 18.97 -15.65 -3.40
CA PHE A 32 19.48 -15.32 -4.73
C PHE A 32 18.85 -14.06 -5.31
N GLN A 33 17.54 -13.86 -5.15
CA GLN A 33 16.85 -12.63 -5.55
C GLN A 33 17.43 -11.41 -4.80
N THR A 34 17.56 -11.52 -3.50
CA THR A 34 17.98 -10.40 -2.63
C THR A 34 19.44 -10.05 -2.82
N ASN A 35 20.33 -11.06 -2.89
CA ASN A 35 21.77 -10.86 -2.85
C ASN A 35 22.46 -10.86 -4.22
N THR A 36 21.74 -11.24 -5.29
CA THR A 36 22.32 -11.27 -6.64
C THR A 36 21.49 -10.53 -7.67
N ILE A 37 20.20 -10.89 -7.82
CA ILE A 37 19.36 -10.30 -8.89
C ILE A 37 19.09 -8.82 -8.62
N MET A 38 18.61 -8.46 -7.44
CA MET A 38 18.24 -7.10 -7.12
C MET A 38 19.41 -6.11 -7.13
N PRO A 39 20.59 -6.43 -6.56
CA PRO A 39 21.76 -5.57 -6.66
C PRO A 39 22.22 -5.35 -8.11
N GLU A 40 22.27 -6.39 -8.93
CA GLU A 40 22.66 -6.28 -10.33
C GLU A 40 21.64 -5.49 -11.15
N PHE A 41 20.35 -5.73 -10.91
CA PHE A 41 19.28 -4.96 -11.54
C PHE A 41 19.39 -3.47 -11.20
N ASN A 42 19.57 -3.15 -9.91
CA ASN A 42 19.74 -1.77 -9.45
C ASN A 42 21.00 -1.12 -10.05
N ARG A 43 22.08 -1.86 -10.17
CA ARG A 43 23.29 -1.39 -10.85
C ARG A 43 23.01 -1.03 -12.31
N VAL A 44 22.32 -1.90 -13.03
CA VAL A 44 21.95 -1.67 -14.45
C VAL A 44 21.05 -0.45 -14.57
N MET A 45 20.06 -0.29 -13.69
CA MET A 45 19.17 0.89 -13.70
C MET A 45 19.95 2.17 -13.42
N SER A 46 20.82 2.18 -12.40
CA SER A 46 21.68 3.32 -12.08
C SER A 46 22.58 3.73 -13.26
N GLU A 47 23.27 2.78 -13.89
CA GLU A 47 24.12 3.07 -15.02
C GLU A 47 23.34 3.61 -16.24
N ASN A 48 22.14 3.07 -16.49
CA ASN A 48 21.28 3.58 -17.56
C ASN A 48 20.81 5.01 -17.26
N PHE A 49 20.42 5.30 -16.03
CA PHE A 49 20.08 6.64 -15.61
C PHE A 49 21.26 7.59 -15.76
N ASP A 50 22.46 7.23 -15.28
CA ASP A 50 23.65 8.08 -15.31
C ASP A 50 24.05 8.51 -16.71
N ARG A 51 23.85 7.62 -17.69
CA ARG A 51 24.11 7.90 -19.12
C ARG A 51 22.99 8.68 -19.81
N ASN A 52 21.79 8.75 -19.20
CA ASN A 52 20.57 9.22 -19.84
C ASN A 52 19.77 10.19 -18.95
N LYS A 53 20.45 11.06 -18.20
CA LYS A 53 19.82 11.93 -17.17
C LYS A 53 18.75 12.89 -17.69
N ASP A 54 18.65 13.09 -19.01
CA ASP A 54 17.71 14.06 -19.59
C ASP A 54 16.99 13.53 -20.84
N ASN A 55 16.63 12.23 -20.86
CA ASN A 55 15.88 11.65 -21.97
C ASN A 55 14.95 10.52 -21.52
N ALA A 56 14.20 9.93 -22.48
CA ALA A 56 13.23 8.88 -22.23
C ALA A 56 13.83 7.58 -21.67
N VAL A 57 15.10 7.28 -21.98
CA VAL A 57 15.78 6.08 -21.44
C VAL A 57 16.03 6.24 -19.95
N GLY A 58 16.44 7.42 -19.50
CA GLY A 58 16.59 7.74 -18.08
C GLY A 58 15.26 7.71 -17.35
N ALA A 59 14.18 8.20 -17.96
CA ALA A 59 12.84 8.09 -17.40
C ALA A 59 12.40 6.64 -17.25
N TRP A 60 12.67 5.79 -18.25
CA TRP A 60 12.42 4.36 -18.19
C TRP A 60 13.25 3.68 -17.07
N ALA A 61 14.51 4.05 -16.93
CA ALA A 61 15.37 3.51 -15.88
C ALA A 61 14.82 3.83 -14.48
N ILE A 62 14.43 5.09 -14.22
CA ILE A 62 13.80 5.49 -12.94
C ILE A 62 12.51 4.71 -12.69
N ALA A 63 11.64 4.59 -13.70
CA ALA A 63 10.35 3.93 -13.57
C ALA A 63 10.44 2.43 -13.25
N ASN A 64 11.55 1.80 -13.62
CA ASN A 64 11.80 0.38 -13.33
C ASN A 64 12.79 0.17 -12.19
N TRP A 65 13.29 1.23 -11.58
CA TRP A 65 14.24 1.15 -10.48
C TRP A 65 13.47 1.10 -9.16
N ASN A 66 13.68 0.08 -8.36
CA ASN A 66 13.06 -0.03 -7.05
C ASN A 66 13.72 0.94 -6.06
N LEU A 67 13.33 2.21 -6.15
CA LEU A 67 13.85 3.28 -5.32
C LEU A 67 12.96 3.52 -4.12
N GLU A 68 13.57 3.58 -2.94
CA GLU A 68 12.92 4.13 -1.76
C GLU A 68 12.63 5.64 -1.96
N PRO A 69 11.62 6.21 -1.29
CA PRO A 69 11.24 7.62 -1.49
C PRO A 69 12.39 8.62 -1.43
N ALA A 70 13.31 8.47 -0.49
CA ALA A 70 14.48 9.34 -0.36
C ALA A 70 15.50 9.17 -1.50
N GLN A 71 15.63 7.96 -2.01
CA GLN A 71 16.47 7.64 -3.16
C GLN A 71 15.88 8.23 -4.44
N PHE A 72 14.55 8.12 -4.62
CA PHE A 72 13.84 8.71 -5.75
C PHE A 72 14.06 10.22 -5.80
N ASP A 73 13.90 10.93 -4.68
CA ASP A 73 14.18 12.38 -4.61
C ASP A 73 15.63 12.71 -4.98
N SER A 74 16.58 11.91 -4.51
CA SER A 74 18.01 12.10 -4.81
C SER A 74 18.32 11.91 -6.29
N VAL A 75 17.76 10.87 -6.91
CA VAL A 75 17.91 10.59 -8.34
C VAL A 75 17.22 11.68 -9.17
N LEU A 76 16.03 12.12 -8.78
CA LEU A 76 15.28 13.16 -9.45
C LEU A 76 16.02 14.51 -9.43
N ASN A 77 16.74 14.83 -8.35
CA ASN A 77 17.57 16.05 -8.27
C ASN A 77 18.72 16.05 -9.29
N LEU A 78 19.18 14.88 -9.72
CA LEU A 78 20.23 14.74 -10.75
C LEU A 78 19.65 14.69 -12.17
N ALA A 79 18.34 14.60 -12.33
CA ALA A 79 17.67 14.50 -13.61
C ALA A 79 17.53 15.87 -14.29
N GLY A 80 17.64 15.89 -15.63
CA GLY A 80 17.40 17.07 -16.43
C GLY A 80 15.92 17.39 -16.61
N GLU A 81 15.64 18.56 -17.15
CA GLU A 81 14.28 19.10 -17.27
C GLU A 81 13.42 18.30 -18.27
N THR A 82 14.01 17.76 -19.34
CA THR A 82 13.30 16.93 -20.32
C THR A 82 12.80 15.63 -19.66
N LEU A 83 13.64 15.01 -18.81
CA LEU A 83 13.27 13.81 -18.06
C LEU A 83 12.17 14.13 -17.04
N LYS A 84 12.30 15.20 -16.27
CA LYS A 84 11.29 15.65 -15.29
C LYS A 84 9.95 16.00 -15.94
N ALA A 85 9.97 16.48 -17.18
CA ALA A 85 8.76 16.77 -17.96
C ALA A 85 8.06 15.51 -18.51
N ASN A 86 8.71 14.35 -18.46
CA ASN A 86 8.13 13.09 -18.91
C ASN A 86 6.84 12.77 -18.14
N PRO A 87 5.71 12.42 -18.79
CA PRO A 87 4.44 12.15 -18.12
C PRO A 87 4.52 11.06 -17.03
N LEU A 88 5.30 10.01 -17.26
CA LEU A 88 5.48 8.94 -16.29
C LEU A 88 6.21 9.44 -15.02
N ILE A 89 7.24 10.25 -15.20
CA ILE A 89 7.99 10.83 -14.08
C ILE A 89 7.12 11.84 -13.31
N LYS A 90 6.32 12.65 -14.00
CA LYS A 90 5.35 13.54 -13.34
C LYS A 90 4.33 12.77 -12.48
N MET A 91 3.82 11.66 -13.00
CA MET A 91 2.95 10.78 -12.23
C MET A 91 3.65 10.23 -10.97
N MET A 92 4.90 9.79 -11.10
CA MET A 92 5.68 9.28 -9.98
C MET A 92 5.95 10.37 -8.94
N ILE A 93 6.29 11.58 -9.36
CA ILE A 93 6.46 12.74 -8.47
C ILE A 93 5.16 13.01 -7.71
N GLN A 94 4.04 13.09 -8.41
CA GLN A 94 2.73 13.32 -7.80
C GLN A 94 2.37 12.22 -6.79
N GLN A 95 2.62 10.97 -7.13
CA GLN A 95 2.41 9.82 -6.22
C GLN A 95 3.27 9.94 -4.96
N GLN A 96 4.54 10.31 -5.10
CA GLN A 96 5.44 10.50 -3.96
C GLN A 96 4.98 11.67 -3.05
N GLU A 97 4.49 12.76 -3.63
CA GLU A 97 3.94 13.87 -2.84
C GLU A 97 2.70 13.46 -2.05
N ILE A 98 1.80 12.65 -2.65
CA ILE A 98 0.64 12.11 -1.96
C ILE A 98 1.07 11.20 -0.81
N LEU A 99 2.01 10.29 -1.04
CA LEU A 99 2.53 9.40 -0.02
C LEU A 99 3.21 10.15 1.13
N LYS A 100 3.95 11.23 0.85
CA LYS A 100 4.53 12.10 1.88
C LYS A 100 3.46 12.80 2.72
N LYS A 101 2.39 13.30 2.08
CA LYS A 101 1.26 13.97 2.77
C LYS A 101 0.44 13.01 3.64
N THR A 102 0.44 11.74 3.31
CA THR A 102 -0.31 10.69 4.02
C THR A 102 0.61 9.66 4.69
N ALA A 103 1.85 10.05 4.98
CA ALA A 103 2.81 9.22 5.71
C ALA A 103 2.43 9.06 7.19
N GLU A 104 3.01 8.08 7.85
CA GLU A 104 2.94 7.95 9.30
C GLU A 104 3.43 9.24 9.98
N GLY A 105 2.72 9.71 10.98
CA GLY A 105 2.93 10.98 11.64
C GLY A 105 2.25 12.19 10.98
N ALA A 106 1.76 12.07 9.74
CA ALA A 106 0.98 13.13 9.09
C ALA A 106 -0.48 13.16 9.59
N MET A 107 -1.11 14.32 9.50
CA MET A 107 -2.53 14.46 9.74
C MET A 107 -3.34 13.84 8.61
N PHE A 108 -4.51 13.26 8.91
CA PHE A 108 -5.39 12.71 7.89
C PHE A 108 -5.79 13.75 6.83
N THR A 109 -5.99 13.28 5.63
CA THR A 109 -6.56 14.08 4.53
C THR A 109 -8.04 13.71 4.41
N ASP A 110 -8.92 14.69 4.60
CA ASP A 110 -10.37 14.47 4.58
C ASP A 110 -10.89 14.23 3.16
N PHE A 111 -11.97 13.47 3.07
CA PHE A 111 -12.77 13.28 1.86
C PHE A 111 -14.25 13.14 2.24
N THR A 112 -15.13 13.48 1.31
CA THR A 112 -16.59 13.37 1.48
C THR A 112 -17.18 12.57 0.34
N ILE A 113 -18.00 11.57 0.66
CA ILE A 113 -18.63 10.66 -0.31
C ILE A 113 -20.14 10.77 -0.18
N GLU A 114 -20.81 10.97 -1.31
CA GLU A 114 -22.27 10.87 -1.40
C GLU A 114 -22.68 9.39 -1.34
N GLN A 115 -23.47 9.06 -0.35
CA GLN A 115 -23.98 7.72 -0.13
C GLN A 115 -25.18 7.43 -1.04
N PRO A 116 -25.59 6.16 -1.23
CA PRO A 116 -26.69 5.79 -2.11
C PRO A 116 -28.06 6.41 -1.74
N ASP A 117 -28.24 6.82 -0.51
CA ASP A 117 -29.44 7.52 -0.01
C ASP A 117 -29.39 9.04 -0.21
N GLY A 118 -28.33 9.57 -0.83
CA GLY A 118 -28.10 10.99 -1.05
C GLY A 118 -27.46 11.72 0.13
N SER A 119 -27.24 11.08 1.26
CA SER A 119 -26.49 11.66 2.39
C SER A 119 -25.01 11.81 2.05
N LYS A 120 -24.33 12.73 2.73
CA LYS A 120 -22.89 12.92 2.58
C LYS A 120 -22.20 12.47 3.86
N VAL A 121 -21.17 11.65 3.72
CA VAL A 121 -20.37 11.14 4.83
C VAL A 121 -18.91 11.45 4.56
N SER A 122 -18.23 12.01 5.55
CA SER A 122 -16.82 12.40 5.48
C SER A 122 -15.96 11.50 6.36
N LEU A 123 -14.68 11.36 6.03
CA LEU A 123 -13.72 10.68 6.91
C LEU A 123 -13.63 11.39 8.27
N SER A 124 -13.72 12.72 8.27
CA SER A 124 -13.74 13.57 9.48
C SER A 124 -14.96 13.36 10.38
N ASP A 125 -16.00 12.65 9.95
CA ASP A 125 -17.11 12.25 10.82
C ASP A 125 -16.68 11.19 11.84
N TYR A 126 -15.59 10.45 11.55
CA TYR A 126 -15.07 9.35 12.36
C TYR A 126 -13.68 9.63 12.92
N VAL A 127 -12.77 10.15 12.09
CA VAL A 127 -11.35 10.38 12.45
C VAL A 127 -11.17 11.74 13.13
N GLY A 128 -10.27 11.81 14.13
CA GLY A 128 -10.02 13.04 14.87
C GLY A 128 -11.11 13.37 15.91
N LYS A 129 -11.86 12.38 16.40
CA LYS A 129 -12.96 12.52 17.38
C LYS A 129 -12.61 11.97 18.76
N GLY A 130 -11.32 11.89 19.10
CA GLY A 130 -10.88 11.47 20.43
C GLY A 130 -10.76 9.95 20.62
N LYS A 131 -10.88 9.18 19.55
CA LYS A 131 -10.68 7.72 19.54
C LYS A 131 -9.69 7.31 18.47
N TYR A 132 -9.04 6.16 18.66
CA TYR A 132 -8.35 5.50 17.55
C TYR A 132 -9.35 5.00 16.53
N VAL A 133 -9.04 5.11 15.24
CA VAL A 133 -9.91 4.61 14.16
C VAL A 133 -9.08 3.74 13.22
N LEU A 134 -9.51 2.48 13.06
CA LEU A 134 -8.97 1.56 12.07
C LEU A 134 -9.80 1.66 10.80
N VAL A 135 -9.25 2.25 9.75
CA VAL A 135 -9.93 2.44 8.47
C VAL A 135 -9.47 1.40 7.48
N ALA A 136 -10.39 0.55 7.02
CA ALA A 136 -10.12 -0.51 6.05
C ALA A 136 -10.68 -0.13 4.67
N PHE A 137 -9.80 0.07 3.70
CA PHE A 137 -10.17 0.22 2.29
C PHE A 137 -10.30 -1.15 1.66
N TRP A 138 -11.48 -1.47 1.12
CA TRP A 138 -11.83 -2.81 0.68
C TRP A 138 -12.84 -2.83 -0.47
N ALA A 139 -13.09 -4.01 -1.04
CA ALA A 139 -14.15 -4.24 -2.01
C ALA A 139 -14.75 -5.66 -1.84
N SER A 140 -16.01 -5.84 -2.26
CA SER A 140 -16.73 -7.12 -2.14
C SER A 140 -16.07 -8.26 -2.93
N TRP A 141 -15.47 -7.95 -4.06
CA TRP A 141 -14.77 -8.89 -4.95
C TRP A 141 -13.34 -9.21 -4.51
N CYS A 142 -12.79 -8.46 -3.53
CA CYS A 142 -11.41 -8.61 -3.08
C CYS A 142 -11.29 -9.79 -2.10
N GLY A 143 -10.80 -10.93 -2.55
CA GLY A 143 -10.60 -12.13 -1.74
C GLY A 143 -9.74 -11.88 -0.49
N PRO A 144 -8.54 -11.30 -0.60
CA PRO A 144 -7.72 -10.95 0.56
C PRO A 144 -8.41 -9.98 1.54
N CYS A 145 -9.21 -9.01 1.04
CA CYS A 145 -9.98 -8.13 1.91
C CYS A 145 -11.00 -8.91 2.75
N ARG A 146 -11.70 -9.86 2.14
CA ARG A 146 -12.67 -10.72 2.82
C ARG A 146 -12.00 -11.61 3.89
N ALA A 147 -10.78 -12.07 3.61
CA ALA A 147 -9.99 -12.86 4.57
C ALA A 147 -9.54 -12.02 5.78
N GLU A 148 -9.40 -10.70 5.63
CA GLU A 148 -9.01 -9.79 6.71
C GLU A 148 -10.17 -9.41 7.66
N ILE A 149 -11.43 -9.53 7.22
CA ILE A 149 -12.62 -9.18 8.03
C ILE A 149 -12.65 -9.89 9.40
N PRO A 150 -12.35 -11.19 9.53
CA PRO A 150 -12.29 -11.84 10.85
C PRO A 150 -11.27 -11.21 11.80
N ASN A 151 -10.09 -10.81 11.31
CA ASN A 151 -9.06 -10.15 12.11
C ASN A 151 -9.53 -8.76 12.59
N ILE A 152 -10.16 -8.00 11.70
CA ILE A 152 -10.74 -6.69 12.04
C ILE A 152 -11.86 -6.86 13.08
N LYS A 153 -12.71 -7.88 12.93
CA LYS A 153 -13.79 -8.17 13.87
C LYS A 153 -13.24 -8.51 15.25
N GLU A 154 -12.20 -9.33 15.35
CA GLU A 154 -11.52 -9.63 16.62
C GLU A 154 -11.07 -8.35 17.34
N LEU A 155 -10.45 -7.42 16.59
CA LEU A 155 -10.00 -6.14 17.12
C LEU A 155 -11.18 -5.25 17.55
N TYR A 156 -12.23 -5.19 16.75
CA TYR A 156 -13.45 -4.45 17.06
C TYR A 156 -14.08 -4.98 18.36
N ASP A 157 -14.32 -6.29 18.46
CA ASP A 157 -14.92 -6.91 19.63
C ASP A 157 -14.09 -6.68 20.91
N LYS A 158 -12.77 -6.70 20.78
CA LYS A 158 -11.83 -6.55 21.91
C LYS A 158 -11.65 -5.11 22.39
N TYR A 159 -11.68 -4.13 21.48
CA TYR A 159 -11.22 -2.77 21.78
C TYR A 159 -12.26 -1.67 21.54
N HIS A 160 -13.41 -1.96 20.91
CA HIS A 160 -14.41 -0.92 20.62
C HIS A 160 -14.88 -0.18 21.89
N SER A 161 -15.17 -0.91 22.97
CA SER A 161 -15.53 -0.32 24.27
C SER A 161 -14.38 0.40 24.98
N LYS A 162 -13.16 0.27 24.47
CA LYS A 162 -11.93 0.83 25.04
C LYS A 162 -11.36 1.99 24.25
N GLY A 163 -12.07 2.47 23.22
CA GLY A 163 -11.66 3.65 22.43
C GLY A 163 -11.08 3.36 21.06
N LEU A 164 -11.31 2.16 20.49
CA LEU A 164 -11.04 1.87 19.08
C LEU A 164 -12.36 1.84 18.31
N ASP A 165 -12.49 2.69 17.30
CA ASP A 165 -13.53 2.56 16.29
C ASP A 165 -12.96 1.89 15.02
N VAL A 166 -13.84 1.28 14.23
CA VAL A 166 -13.51 0.71 12.93
C VAL A 166 -14.41 1.35 11.88
N LEU A 167 -13.85 1.67 10.72
CA LEU A 167 -14.55 2.20 9.56
C LEU A 167 -14.16 1.40 8.31
N GLY A 168 -15.13 0.89 7.58
CA GLY A 168 -14.90 0.36 6.24
C GLY A 168 -15.11 1.44 5.19
N VAL A 169 -14.26 1.48 4.19
CA VAL A 169 -14.39 2.36 3.03
C VAL A 169 -14.36 1.50 1.77
N ALA A 170 -15.53 1.33 1.15
CA ALA A 170 -15.67 0.52 -0.05
C ALA A 170 -15.21 1.31 -1.29
N VAL A 171 -14.17 0.83 -1.93
CA VAL A 171 -13.54 1.43 -3.11
C VAL A 171 -13.62 0.48 -4.31
N TRP A 172 -13.70 1.04 -5.52
CA TRP A 172 -13.70 0.26 -6.78
C TRP A 172 -14.78 -0.83 -6.85
N ASP A 173 -15.91 -0.58 -6.22
CA ASP A 173 -16.96 -1.59 -6.05
C ASP A 173 -18.35 -1.05 -6.42
N LYS A 174 -19.26 -1.94 -6.72
CA LYS A 174 -20.65 -1.61 -6.92
C LYS A 174 -21.39 -1.56 -5.59
N VAL A 175 -22.29 -0.61 -5.46
CA VAL A 175 -23.06 -0.38 -4.22
C VAL A 175 -23.79 -1.65 -3.77
N GLU A 176 -24.47 -2.31 -4.70
CA GLU A 176 -25.27 -3.51 -4.42
C GLU A 176 -24.40 -4.68 -3.95
N ASP A 177 -23.24 -4.87 -4.60
CA ASP A 177 -22.30 -5.94 -4.26
C ASP A 177 -21.66 -5.68 -2.89
N THR A 178 -21.28 -4.42 -2.61
CA THR A 178 -20.80 -3.99 -1.29
C THR A 178 -21.84 -4.27 -0.20
N GLN A 179 -23.10 -3.83 -0.40
CA GLN A 179 -24.18 -4.02 0.59
C GLN A 179 -24.47 -5.50 0.85
N LYS A 180 -24.40 -6.33 -0.18
CA LYS A 180 -24.55 -7.78 -0.07
C LYS A 180 -23.39 -8.37 0.74
N ALA A 181 -22.14 -8.01 0.43
CA ALA A 181 -20.97 -8.51 1.12
C ALA A 181 -20.94 -8.09 2.61
N ILE A 182 -21.35 -6.86 2.95
CA ILE A 182 -21.50 -6.40 4.35
C ILE A 182 -22.39 -7.36 5.15
N LYS A 183 -23.54 -7.76 4.58
CA LYS A 183 -24.48 -8.69 5.24
C LYS A 183 -23.91 -10.11 5.33
N GLU A 184 -23.33 -10.61 4.23
CA GLU A 184 -22.73 -11.96 4.18
C GLU A 184 -21.58 -12.13 5.17
N LEU A 185 -20.72 -11.10 5.32
CA LEU A 185 -19.56 -11.14 6.20
C LEU A 185 -19.87 -10.74 7.65
N GLY A 186 -21.12 -10.34 7.94
CA GLY A 186 -21.53 -9.91 9.28
C GLY A 186 -20.75 -8.71 9.78
N ILE A 187 -20.48 -7.75 8.89
CA ILE A 187 -19.79 -6.49 9.23
C ILE A 187 -20.76 -5.62 10.03
N VAL A 188 -20.37 -5.23 11.25
CA VAL A 188 -21.21 -4.49 12.20
C VAL A 188 -20.76 -3.03 12.41
N TRP A 189 -19.59 -2.67 11.95
CA TRP A 189 -19.06 -1.31 12.05
C TRP A 189 -19.47 -0.43 10.86
N PRO A 190 -19.44 0.92 11.02
CA PRO A 190 -19.82 1.86 9.97
C PRO A 190 -19.08 1.65 8.65
N GLN A 191 -19.76 1.98 7.56
CA GLN A 191 -19.24 1.85 6.21
C GLN A 191 -19.46 3.15 5.41
N ILE A 192 -18.44 3.64 4.75
CA ILE A 192 -18.57 4.59 3.64
C ILE A 192 -18.58 3.75 2.36
N ILE A 193 -19.72 3.69 1.69
CA ILE A 193 -19.86 2.94 0.43
C ILE A 193 -19.87 3.91 -0.75
N ASN A 194 -19.66 3.37 -1.97
CA ASN A 194 -19.59 4.20 -3.19
C ASN A 194 -18.40 5.18 -3.25
N ALA A 195 -17.32 4.91 -2.51
CA ALA A 195 -16.18 5.82 -2.45
C ALA A 195 -15.32 5.83 -3.73
N GLN A 196 -15.42 4.78 -4.53
CA GLN A 196 -14.75 4.63 -5.82
C GLN A 196 -13.23 4.94 -5.73
N GLN A 197 -12.74 5.88 -6.51
CA GLN A 197 -11.31 6.24 -6.58
C GLN A 197 -10.92 7.39 -5.66
N ILE A 198 -11.89 8.16 -5.15
CA ILE A 198 -11.62 9.40 -4.40
C ILE A 198 -10.62 9.19 -3.25
N PRO A 199 -10.87 8.27 -2.28
CA PRO A 199 -9.94 8.11 -1.17
C PRO A 199 -8.65 7.40 -1.59
N THR A 200 -8.67 6.53 -2.59
CA THR A 200 -7.48 5.83 -3.05
C THR A 200 -6.50 6.77 -3.75
N GLU A 201 -6.98 7.73 -4.53
CA GLU A 201 -6.16 8.77 -5.13
C GLU A 201 -5.58 9.71 -4.06
N LEU A 202 -6.39 10.12 -3.06
CA LEU A 202 -5.94 11.02 -1.99
C LEU A 202 -4.87 10.41 -1.08
N TYR A 203 -4.94 9.11 -0.83
CA TYR A 203 -4.02 8.39 0.05
C TYR A 203 -2.93 7.63 -0.70
N GLY A 204 -2.91 7.69 -2.03
CA GLY A 204 -1.93 6.98 -2.86
C GLY A 204 -2.07 5.47 -2.79
N ILE A 205 -3.27 4.95 -2.57
CA ILE A 205 -3.57 3.53 -2.44
C ILE A 205 -3.64 2.89 -3.81
N GLN A 206 -2.74 1.98 -4.10
CA GLN A 206 -2.66 1.28 -5.40
C GLN A 206 -3.27 -0.12 -5.37
N GLY A 207 -3.54 -0.65 -4.19
CA GLY A 207 -4.10 -2.00 -4.00
C GLY A 207 -4.84 -2.15 -2.68
N ILE A 208 -5.74 -3.11 -2.63
CA ILE A 208 -6.53 -3.46 -1.45
C ILE A 208 -6.34 -4.95 -1.08
N PRO A 209 -6.47 -5.33 0.22
CA PRO A 209 -6.81 -4.46 1.34
C PRO A 209 -5.72 -3.43 1.61
N HIS A 210 -6.11 -2.23 2.04
CA HIS A 210 -5.21 -1.25 2.59
C HIS A 210 -5.82 -0.73 3.89
N ILE A 211 -5.11 -0.86 5.00
CA ILE A 211 -5.65 -0.52 6.32
C ILE A 211 -4.77 0.54 6.95
N ILE A 212 -5.41 1.61 7.45
CA ILE A 212 -4.74 2.73 8.11
C ILE A 212 -5.29 2.87 9.52
N LEU A 213 -4.40 3.00 10.50
CA LEU A 213 -4.73 3.31 11.87
C LEU A 213 -4.50 4.80 12.14
N PHE A 214 -5.55 5.50 12.58
CA PHE A 214 -5.53 6.90 12.97
C PHE A 214 -5.56 7.06 14.49
N ALA A 215 -4.79 8.00 15.00
CA ALA A 215 -4.80 8.41 16.41
C ALA A 215 -6.06 9.25 16.74
N PRO A 216 -6.34 9.48 18.05
CA PRO A 216 -7.49 10.27 18.50
C PRO A 216 -7.55 11.69 17.95
N ASP A 217 -6.42 12.30 17.62
CA ASP A 217 -6.31 13.63 17.00
C ASP A 217 -6.41 13.62 15.47
N GLY A 218 -6.41 12.43 14.85
CA GLY A 218 -6.42 12.26 13.40
C GLY A 218 -5.04 12.06 12.77
N THR A 219 -3.98 11.97 13.55
CA THR A 219 -2.64 11.61 13.04
C THR A 219 -2.61 10.18 12.54
N ILE A 220 -1.96 9.93 11.42
CA ILE A 220 -1.74 8.57 10.87
C ILE A 220 -0.69 7.87 11.74
N VAL A 221 -1.09 6.81 12.43
CA VAL A 221 -0.20 6.01 13.31
C VAL A 221 0.57 4.97 12.52
N ALA A 222 -0.13 4.29 11.61
CA ALA A 222 0.46 3.28 10.74
C ALA A 222 -0.44 3.06 9.51
N ARG A 223 0.15 2.62 8.42
CA ARG A 223 -0.57 2.35 7.18
C ARG A 223 -0.13 1.03 6.54
N ASP A 224 -0.92 0.53 5.59
CA ASP A 224 -0.76 -0.78 4.93
C ASP A 224 -0.67 -1.96 5.92
N LEU A 225 -1.43 -1.84 7.01
CA LEU A 225 -1.51 -2.86 8.06
C LEU A 225 -2.27 -4.09 7.56
N ARG A 226 -1.79 -5.28 7.95
CA ARG A 226 -2.43 -6.57 7.63
C ARG A 226 -2.16 -7.61 8.70
N GLU A 227 -3.09 -8.56 8.82
CA GLU A 227 -2.91 -9.78 9.61
C GLU A 227 -2.35 -9.49 11.02
N GLU A 228 -1.28 -10.17 11.39
CA GLU A 228 -0.69 -10.05 12.73
C GLU A 228 -0.08 -8.67 12.98
N ALA A 229 0.56 -8.05 11.98
CA ALA A 229 1.11 -6.70 12.11
C ALA A 229 0.04 -5.65 12.45
N MET A 230 -1.17 -5.80 11.93
CA MET A 230 -2.32 -4.97 12.29
C MET A 230 -2.73 -5.20 13.75
N LYS A 231 -2.82 -6.46 14.18
CA LYS A 231 -3.19 -6.80 15.56
C LYS A 231 -2.17 -6.30 16.58
N GLU A 232 -0.89 -6.49 16.29
CA GLU A 232 0.21 -6.01 17.14
C GLU A 232 0.20 -4.48 17.27
N LYS A 233 0.05 -3.76 16.15
CA LYS A 233 0.04 -2.29 16.16
C LYS A 233 -1.16 -1.73 16.92
N VAL A 234 -2.36 -2.30 16.72
CA VAL A 234 -3.54 -1.90 17.49
C VAL A 234 -3.34 -2.23 18.97
N ALA A 235 -2.84 -3.42 19.31
CA ALA A 235 -2.59 -3.78 20.70
C ALA A 235 -1.54 -2.88 21.39
N GLU A 236 -0.52 -2.41 20.64
CA GLU A 236 0.48 -1.47 21.14
C GLU A 236 -0.16 -0.13 21.58
N VAL A 237 -0.97 0.47 20.70
CA VAL A 237 -1.58 1.79 20.99
C VAL A 237 -2.69 1.71 22.04
N MET A 238 -3.38 0.58 22.13
CA MET A 238 -4.47 0.36 23.10
C MET A 238 -4.00 -0.03 24.50
N LYS A 239 -2.69 -0.22 24.72
CA LYS A 239 -2.09 -0.43 26.05
C LYS A 239 -1.84 0.87 26.82
N LYS A 240 -1.90 2.01 26.14
CA LYS A 240 -1.71 3.35 26.72
C LYS A 240 -3.02 3.89 27.26
#